data_57be92a94a2bea4f406823e5c8479d5a
#
_entry.id   57be92a94a2bea4f406823e5c8479d5a
#
_cell.length_a   1.000
_cell.length_b   1.000
_cell.length_c   1.000
_cell.angle_alpha   90.00
_cell.angle_beta   90.00
_cell.angle_gamma   90.00
#
_symmetry.space_group_name_H-M   'P 1'
#
loop_
_entity.id
_entity.type
_entity.pdbx_description
1 polymer ?
#
loop_
_entity_poly.entity_id
_entity_poly.type
_entity_poly.pdbx_seq_one_letter_code
_entity_poly.pdbx_strand_id
1 'polypeptide(L)'
;LKGTLLFNALHYGLRTWPWILVALSSILVFPTLDDIARAFPDVPRNLIGNDIAYPAMLTFLPVGWLGLMVAGLLAAYVSTIVTHLNWGTSYLVHDLYRRFVRPDATEKHYVFVGRIVTALLMLVASALTFYLETAKTGFTLLLSIGAGTGLLYLLRWYWWRVNATAEVAAMIGSFGVAIVLEVMRRGGAEIPGHHVLLISVGFTTVIWLLATYLGPRTDEEVLKRFYLLVRPAGPGWTRIRAAVGVQASPDSFAQALLGWVSGILFVYAALFGVGAYLLGNVTLAAMWGAVFVVSGAGAWRILRGFREAA
;
A
#
# COMPACT_ATOMS: atom_id res chain seq x y z
N LEU A 1 -11.98 -1.22 16.48
CA LEU A 1 -10.84 -0.32 16.74
C LEU A 1 -9.70 -1.03 17.48
N LYS A 2 -9.92 -1.67 18.68
CA LYS A 2 -8.86 -2.35 19.45
C LYS A 2 -8.17 -3.46 18.66
N GLY A 3 -8.94 -4.30 17.97
CA GLY A 3 -8.40 -5.39 17.12
C GLY A 3 -7.56 -4.85 15.97
N THR A 4 -8.01 -3.80 15.31
CA THR A 4 -7.27 -3.14 14.23
C THR A 4 -5.94 -2.55 14.72
N LEU A 5 -5.94 -1.92 15.89
CA LEU A 5 -4.73 -1.37 16.50
C LEU A 5 -3.74 -2.46 16.91
N LEU A 6 -4.23 -3.52 17.56
CA LEU A 6 -3.40 -4.66 17.93
C LEU A 6 -2.80 -5.33 16.67
N PHE A 7 -3.62 -5.52 15.63
CA PHE A 7 -3.15 -6.06 14.36
C PHE A 7 -2.04 -5.18 13.76
N ASN A 8 -2.24 -3.85 13.69
CA ASN A 8 -1.23 -2.96 13.15
C ASN A 8 0.07 -2.97 13.98
N ALA A 9 -0.04 -2.94 15.31
CA ALA A 9 1.12 -3.01 16.20
C ALA A 9 1.93 -4.31 16.00
N LEU A 10 1.26 -5.46 15.93
CA LEU A 10 1.91 -6.75 15.69
C LEU A 10 2.45 -6.86 14.25
N HIS A 11 1.67 -6.42 13.27
CA HIS A 11 2.00 -6.57 11.86
C HIS A 11 3.17 -5.66 11.44
N TYR A 12 3.15 -4.39 11.82
CA TYR A 12 4.19 -3.42 11.43
C TYR A 12 5.31 -3.30 12.46
N GLY A 13 5.01 -3.48 13.74
CA GLY A 13 5.99 -3.32 14.82
C GLY A 13 6.78 -4.58 15.13
N LEU A 14 6.17 -5.77 15.03
CA LEU A 14 6.84 -7.02 15.45
C LEU A 14 7.22 -7.94 14.29
N ARG A 15 6.33 -8.11 13.31
CA ARG A 15 6.54 -9.09 12.20
C ARG A 15 7.71 -8.77 11.30
N THR A 16 8.12 -7.53 11.19
CA THR A 16 9.21 -7.09 10.29
C THR A 16 10.60 -7.49 10.79
N TRP A 17 10.78 -7.66 12.09
CA TRP A 17 12.08 -7.89 12.72
C TRP A 17 12.80 -9.17 12.28
N PRO A 18 12.17 -10.34 12.16
CA PRO A 18 12.85 -11.54 11.67
C PRO A 18 13.50 -11.34 10.28
N TRP A 19 12.81 -10.63 9.38
CA TRP A 19 13.34 -10.33 8.04
C TRP A 19 14.54 -9.38 8.09
N ILE A 20 14.44 -8.32 8.91
CA ILE A 20 15.52 -7.35 9.12
C ILE A 20 16.74 -8.04 9.72
N LEU A 21 16.56 -8.92 10.70
CA LEU A 21 17.65 -9.63 11.32
C LEU A 21 18.37 -10.57 10.34
N VAL A 22 17.63 -11.27 9.46
CA VAL A 22 18.24 -12.07 8.40
C VAL A 22 19.02 -11.18 7.43
N ALA A 23 18.47 -10.03 7.04
CA ALA A 23 19.16 -9.08 6.17
C ALA A 23 20.46 -8.53 6.82
N LEU A 24 20.43 -8.18 8.10
CA LEU A 24 21.63 -7.74 8.82
C LEU A 24 22.67 -8.87 8.97
N SER A 25 22.19 -10.09 9.25
CA SER A 25 23.08 -11.27 9.32
C SER A 25 23.72 -11.58 7.96
N SER A 26 23.00 -11.35 6.86
CA SER A 26 23.56 -11.58 5.52
C SER A 26 24.75 -10.67 5.22
N ILE A 27 24.80 -9.45 5.74
CA ILE A 27 25.93 -8.53 5.57
C ILE A 27 27.18 -9.05 6.31
N LEU A 28 27.00 -9.78 7.40
CA LEU A 28 28.12 -10.38 8.14
C LEU A 28 28.69 -11.62 7.42
N VAL A 29 27.82 -12.38 6.74
CA VAL A 29 28.19 -13.62 6.03
C VAL A 29 28.69 -13.32 4.62
N PHE A 30 28.02 -12.41 3.94
CA PHE A 30 28.30 -11.96 2.57
C PHE A 30 28.43 -10.44 2.55
N PRO A 31 29.57 -9.85 2.92
CA PRO A 31 29.77 -8.41 2.97
C PRO A 31 29.51 -7.69 1.65
N THR A 32 29.73 -8.36 0.52
CA THR A 32 29.52 -7.82 -0.82
C THR A 32 28.71 -8.78 -1.70
N LEU A 33 28.11 -8.25 -2.77
CA LEU A 33 27.42 -9.08 -3.75
C LEU A 33 28.37 -10.04 -4.49
N ASP A 34 29.66 -9.70 -4.61
CA ASP A 34 30.68 -10.58 -5.18
C ASP A 34 30.98 -11.79 -4.28
N ASP A 35 30.78 -11.67 -2.96
CA ASP A 35 30.90 -12.81 -2.06
C ASP A 35 29.76 -13.80 -2.30
N ILE A 36 28.54 -13.32 -2.55
CA ILE A 36 27.41 -14.16 -2.94
C ILE A 36 27.71 -14.82 -4.31
N ALA A 37 28.18 -14.05 -5.29
CA ALA A 37 28.54 -14.59 -6.62
C ALA A 37 29.58 -15.66 -6.57
N ARG A 38 30.55 -15.55 -5.67
CA ARG A 38 31.59 -16.58 -5.45
C ARG A 38 31.06 -17.83 -4.75
N ALA A 39 30.14 -17.64 -3.79
CA ALA A 39 29.54 -18.76 -3.07
C ALA A 39 28.51 -19.53 -3.92
N PHE A 40 27.92 -18.90 -4.91
CA PHE A 40 26.87 -19.47 -5.77
C PHE A 40 27.23 -19.25 -7.26
N PRO A 41 28.27 -19.92 -7.80
CA PRO A 41 28.78 -19.70 -9.15
C PRO A 41 27.78 -20.07 -10.26
N ASP A 42 26.82 -20.96 -9.96
CA ASP A 42 25.78 -21.41 -10.89
C ASP A 42 24.64 -20.37 -11.06
N VAL A 43 24.61 -19.33 -10.23
CA VAL A 43 23.60 -18.28 -10.34
C VAL A 43 24.07 -17.24 -11.36
N PRO A 44 23.28 -16.96 -12.42
CA PRO A 44 23.62 -15.95 -13.41
C PRO A 44 23.91 -14.58 -12.77
N ARG A 45 24.98 -13.92 -13.18
CA ARG A 45 25.42 -12.64 -12.59
C ARG A 45 24.36 -11.52 -12.64
N ASN A 46 23.51 -11.51 -13.65
CA ASN A 46 22.39 -10.56 -13.76
C ASN A 46 21.30 -10.75 -12.70
N LEU A 47 21.25 -11.91 -12.03
CA LEU A 47 20.35 -12.20 -10.90
C LEU A 47 21.01 -11.91 -9.54
N ILE A 48 22.33 -11.68 -9.50
CA ILE A 48 23.03 -11.32 -8.25
C ILE A 48 22.71 -9.87 -7.89
N GLY A 49 21.83 -9.70 -6.93
CA GLY A 49 21.42 -8.41 -6.39
C GLY A 49 21.09 -8.54 -4.90
N ASN A 50 20.62 -7.46 -4.29
CA ASN A 50 20.25 -7.47 -2.86
C ASN A 50 19.13 -8.47 -2.55
N ASP A 51 18.27 -8.78 -3.52
CA ASP A 51 17.14 -9.70 -3.36
C ASP A 51 17.60 -11.15 -3.13
N ILE A 52 18.80 -11.52 -3.58
CA ILE A 52 19.32 -12.89 -3.44
C ILE A 52 19.92 -13.17 -2.06
N ALA A 53 20.17 -12.14 -1.26
CA ALA A 53 20.77 -12.31 0.06
C ALA A 53 19.90 -13.19 0.98
N TYR A 54 18.58 -13.05 0.93
CA TYR A 54 17.67 -13.87 1.74
C TYR A 54 17.67 -15.34 1.31
N PRO A 55 17.48 -15.71 0.04
CA PRO A 55 17.68 -17.09 -0.42
C PRO A 55 19.06 -17.66 -0.08
N ALA A 56 20.13 -16.88 -0.22
CA ALA A 56 21.48 -17.32 0.14
C ALA A 56 21.57 -17.69 1.64
N MET A 57 20.97 -16.90 2.52
CA MET A 57 20.93 -17.20 3.96
C MET A 57 20.12 -18.46 4.29
N LEU A 58 19.10 -18.80 3.50
CA LEU A 58 18.31 -20.03 3.70
C LEU A 58 19.15 -21.31 3.55
N THR A 59 20.23 -21.26 2.77
CA THR A 59 21.10 -22.43 2.56
C THR A 59 21.83 -22.89 3.82
N PHE A 60 21.93 -22.05 4.84
CA PHE A 60 22.49 -22.41 6.15
C PHE A 60 21.51 -23.21 7.04
N LEU A 61 20.25 -23.32 6.62
CA LEU A 61 19.28 -24.10 7.37
C LEU A 61 19.50 -25.61 7.18
N PRO A 62 19.37 -26.44 8.23
CA PRO A 62 19.32 -27.89 8.09
C PRO A 62 18.21 -28.32 7.11
N VAL A 63 18.43 -29.44 6.41
CA VAL A 63 17.58 -29.91 5.29
C VAL A 63 16.08 -29.89 5.63
N GLY A 64 15.67 -30.37 6.79
CA GLY A 64 14.25 -30.37 7.21
C GLY A 64 13.68 -28.96 7.40
N TRP A 65 14.44 -28.05 8.00
CA TRP A 65 14.05 -26.67 8.19
C TRP A 65 14.04 -25.88 6.87
N LEU A 66 14.99 -26.14 5.99
CA LEU A 66 15.01 -25.57 4.64
C LEU A 66 13.76 -25.97 3.87
N GLY A 67 13.38 -27.26 3.90
CA GLY A 67 12.18 -27.75 3.24
C GLY A 67 10.90 -27.10 3.79
N LEU A 68 10.80 -26.99 5.12
CA LEU A 68 9.66 -26.30 5.76
C LEU A 68 9.57 -24.82 5.36
N MET A 69 10.72 -24.13 5.32
CA MET A 69 10.76 -22.70 4.95
C MET A 69 10.37 -22.50 3.49
N VAL A 70 10.90 -23.31 2.57
CA VAL A 70 10.55 -23.26 1.14
C VAL A 70 9.06 -23.58 0.95
N ALA A 71 8.53 -24.60 1.62
CA ALA A 71 7.11 -24.92 1.56
C ALA A 71 6.24 -23.75 2.08
N GLY A 72 6.64 -23.10 3.17
CA GLY A 72 5.97 -21.91 3.72
C GLY A 72 5.97 -20.74 2.74
N LEU A 73 7.10 -20.46 2.08
CA LEU A 73 7.21 -19.40 1.07
C LEU A 73 6.35 -19.71 -0.16
N LEU A 74 6.32 -20.96 -0.63
CA LEU A 74 5.46 -21.38 -1.74
C LEU A 74 3.99 -21.27 -1.37
N ALA A 75 3.59 -21.67 -0.16
CA ALA A 75 2.22 -21.55 0.31
C ALA A 75 1.78 -20.08 0.39
N ALA A 76 2.64 -19.20 0.90
CA ALA A 76 2.38 -17.76 0.94
C ALA A 76 2.24 -17.16 -0.48
N TYR A 77 3.11 -17.56 -1.40
CA TYR A 77 3.05 -17.15 -2.80
C TYR A 77 1.73 -17.58 -3.46
N VAL A 78 1.37 -18.87 -3.38
CA VAL A 78 0.13 -19.40 -3.96
C VAL A 78 -1.08 -18.71 -3.36
N SER A 79 -1.14 -18.56 -2.03
CA SER A 79 -2.24 -17.87 -1.34
C SER A 79 -2.42 -16.43 -1.85
N THR A 80 -1.33 -15.70 -2.02
CA THR A 80 -1.37 -14.31 -2.49
C THR A 80 -1.86 -14.24 -3.93
N ILE A 81 -1.30 -15.05 -4.84
CA ILE A 81 -1.69 -15.04 -6.26
C ILE A 81 -3.17 -15.40 -6.44
N VAL A 82 -3.63 -16.47 -5.78
CA VAL A 82 -5.04 -16.89 -5.86
C VAL A 82 -5.97 -15.78 -5.40
N THR A 83 -5.63 -15.10 -4.31
CA THR A 83 -6.43 -13.99 -3.79
C THR A 83 -6.51 -12.83 -4.78
N HIS A 84 -5.37 -12.40 -5.34
CA HIS A 84 -5.35 -11.29 -6.30
C HIS A 84 -6.04 -11.64 -7.63
N LEU A 85 -5.88 -12.86 -8.12
CA LEU A 85 -6.60 -13.33 -9.31
C LEU A 85 -8.11 -13.36 -9.07
N ASN A 86 -8.57 -13.83 -7.91
CA ASN A 86 -9.99 -13.82 -7.55
C ASN A 86 -10.55 -12.39 -7.47
N TRP A 87 -9.82 -11.46 -6.87
CA TRP A 87 -10.23 -10.06 -6.82
C TRP A 87 -10.30 -9.44 -8.22
N GLY A 88 -9.24 -9.58 -9.01
CA GLY A 88 -9.21 -9.07 -10.37
C GLY A 88 -10.36 -9.65 -11.23
N THR A 89 -10.56 -10.95 -11.13
CA THR A 89 -11.67 -11.63 -11.81
C THR A 89 -13.03 -11.10 -11.35
N SER A 90 -13.23 -10.92 -10.04
CA SER A 90 -14.48 -10.39 -9.50
C SER A 90 -14.79 -8.99 -10.04
N TYR A 91 -13.83 -8.09 -10.05
CA TYR A 91 -13.99 -6.75 -10.61
C TYR A 91 -14.32 -6.78 -12.10
N LEU A 92 -13.61 -7.60 -12.90
CA LEU A 92 -13.87 -7.69 -14.33
C LEU A 92 -15.21 -8.36 -14.65
N VAL A 93 -15.62 -9.37 -13.89
CA VAL A 93 -16.86 -10.11 -14.16
C VAL A 93 -18.07 -9.41 -13.54
N HIS A 94 -18.02 -9.04 -12.26
CA HIS A 94 -19.21 -8.51 -11.59
C HIS A 94 -19.39 -7.00 -11.79
N ASP A 95 -18.30 -6.22 -11.68
CA ASP A 95 -18.42 -4.77 -11.75
C ASP A 95 -18.44 -4.26 -13.20
N LEU A 96 -17.76 -4.96 -14.13
CA LEU A 96 -17.68 -4.55 -15.51
C LEU A 96 -18.59 -5.38 -16.44
N TYR A 97 -18.35 -6.68 -16.56
CA TYR A 97 -19.03 -7.53 -17.53
C TYR A 97 -20.53 -7.67 -17.21
N ARG A 98 -20.88 -8.06 -15.97
CA ARG A 98 -22.27 -8.20 -15.52
C ARG A 98 -23.02 -6.89 -15.60
N ARG A 99 -22.37 -5.78 -15.21
CA ARG A 99 -23.05 -4.48 -15.14
C ARG A 99 -23.26 -3.82 -16.49
N PHE A 100 -22.31 -3.93 -17.42
CA PHE A 100 -22.33 -3.16 -18.66
C PHE A 100 -22.47 -3.99 -19.94
N VAL A 101 -22.14 -5.30 -19.91
CA VAL A 101 -22.13 -6.15 -21.10
C VAL A 101 -23.29 -7.14 -21.11
N ARG A 102 -23.49 -7.88 -20.03
CA ARG A 102 -24.56 -8.87 -19.89
C ARG A 102 -25.16 -8.88 -18.48
N PRO A 103 -26.12 -7.99 -18.16
CA PRO A 103 -26.73 -7.91 -16.84
C PRO A 103 -27.61 -9.11 -16.48
N ASP A 104 -28.25 -9.75 -17.46
CA ASP A 104 -29.28 -10.77 -17.27
C ASP A 104 -28.80 -12.21 -17.59
N ALA A 105 -27.48 -12.45 -17.53
CA ALA A 105 -26.96 -13.78 -17.75
C ALA A 105 -27.12 -14.68 -16.50
N THR A 106 -27.10 -16.01 -16.72
CA THR A 106 -27.19 -16.97 -15.62
C THR A 106 -25.91 -16.97 -14.76
N GLU A 107 -26.01 -17.35 -13.48
CA GLU A 107 -24.84 -17.48 -12.60
C GLU A 107 -23.80 -18.48 -13.16
N LYS A 108 -24.25 -19.55 -13.84
CA LYS A 108 -23.35 -20.50 -14.51
C LYS A 108 -22.52 -19.81 -15.61
N HIS A 109 -23.12 -18.87 -16.33
CA HIS A 109 -22.42 -18.10 -17.35
C HIS A 109 -21.34 -17.20 -16.72
N TYR A 110 -21.65 -16.48 -15.61
CA TYR A 110 -20.66 -15.65 -14.94
C TYR A 110 -19.50 -16.47 -14.36
N VAL A 111 -19.78 -17.67 -13.83
CA VAL A 111 -18.72 -18.59 -13.37
C VAL A 111 -17.84 -19.02 -14.55
N PHE A 112 -18.41 -19.33 -15.71
CA PHE A 112 -17.64 -19.69 -16.90
C PHE A 112 -16.76 -18.53 -17.39
N VAL A 113 -17.33 -17.33 -17.51
CA VAL A 113 -16.57 -16.12 -17.86
C VAL A 113 -15.48 -15.85 -16.83
N GLY A 114 -15.78 -16.04 -15.54
CA GLY A 114 -14.80 -15.90 -14.46
C GLY A 114 -13.58 -16.82 -14.64
N ARG A 115 -13.80 -18.07 -15.00
CA ARG A 115 -12.69 -19.02 -15.26
C ARG A 115 -11.80 -18.56 -16.42
N ILE A 116 -12.41 -18.07 -17.49
CA ILE A 116 -11.67 -17.53 -18.65
C ILE A 116 -10.87 -16.28 -18.24
N VAL A 117 -11.50 -15.34 -17.53
CA VAL A 117 -10.83 -14.12 -17.05
C VAL A 117 -9.69 -14.45 -16.12
N THR A 118 -9.86 -15.40 -15.20
CA THR A 118 -8.77 -15.84 -14.29
C THR A 118 -7.58 -16.38 -15.08
N ALA A 119 -7.84 -17.22 -16.08
CA ALA A 119 -6.78 -17.77 -16.94
C ALA A 119 -6.05 -16.66 -17.73
N LEU A 120 -6.81 -15.73 -18.31
CA LEU A 120 -6.24 -14.58 -19.03
C LEU A 120 -5.41 -13.67 -18.11
N LEU A 121 -5.91 -13.36 -16.92
CA LEU A 121 -5.16 -12.58 -15.94
C LEU A 121 -3.86 -13.27 -15.54
N MET A 122 -3.88 -14.58 -15.35
CA MET A 122 -2.68 -15.36 -15.05
C MET A 122 -1.66 -15.31 -16.19
N LEU A 123 -2.12 -15.45 -17.44
CA LEU A 123 -1.24 -15.34 -18.63
C LEU A 123 -0.63 -13.95 -18.74
N VAL A 124 -1.43 -12.89 -18.55
CA VAL A 124 -0.93 -11.51 -18.57
C VAL A 124 0.07 -11.28 -17.44
N ALA A 125 -0.24 -11.74 -16.22
CA ALA A 125 0.68 -11.61 -15.08
C ALA A 125 2.00 -12.34 -15.33
N SER A 126 1.94 -13.56 -15.88
CA SER A 126 3.13 -14.33 -16.24
C SER A 126 3.96 -13.62 -17.31
N ALA A 127 3.32 -13.07 -18.34
CA ALA A 127 4.02 -12.31 -19.39
C ALA A 127 4.68 -11.05 -18.81
N LEU A 128 3.99 -10.32 -17.93
CA LEU A 128 4.57 -9.14 -17.27
C LEU A 128 5.78 -9.46 -16.40
N THR A 129 5.84 -10.66 -15.82
CA THR A 129 6.98 -11.08 -14.99
C THR A 129 8.29 -11.09 -15.79
N PHE A 130 8.26 -11.41 -17.08
CA PHE A 130 9.44 -11.35 -17.95
C PHE A 130 9.97 -9.92 -18.19
N TYR A 131 9.14 -8.91 -17.98
CA TYR A 131 9.53 -7.49 -18.08
C TYR A 131 10.04 -6.90 -16.76
N LEU A 132 9.81 -7.61 -15.64
CA LEU A 132 10.24 -7.17 -14.32
C LEU A 132 11.58 -7.83 -13.97
N GLU A 133 12.66 -7.06 -14.00
CA GLU A 133 14.00 -7.56 -13.73
C GLU A 133 14.20 -7.95 -12.26
N THR A 134 13.61 -7.18 -11.34
CA THR A 134 13.72 -7.40 -9.90
C THR A 134 12.40 -7.18 -9.17
N ALA A 135 12.23 -7.78 -7.99
CA ALA A 135 11.09 -7.51 -7.10
C ALA A 135 11.01 -6.03 -6.72
N LYS A 136 12.15 -5.37 -6.56
CA LYS A 136 12.24 -3.93 -6.29
C LYS A 136 11.61 -3.09 -7.42
N THR A 137 11.86 -3.43 -8.68
CA THR A 137 11.28 -2.73 -9.84
C THR A 137 9.76 -2.84 -9.82
N GLY A 138 9.22 -4.05 -9.62
CA GLY A 138 7.78 -4.29 -9.52
C GLY A 138 7.16 -3.51 -8.36
N PHE A 139 7.80 -3.52 -7.19
CA PHE A 139 7.32 -2.78 -6.02
C PHE A 139 7.34 -1.26 -6.22
N THR A 140 8.40 -0.73 -6.82
CA THR A 140 8.50 0.70 -7.14
C THR A 140 7.40 1.14 -8.10
N LEU A 141 7.09 0.31 -9.12
CA LEU A 141 5.99 0.58 -10.05
C LEU A 141 4.63 0.61 -9.33
N LEU A 142 4.36 -0.38 -8.48
CA LEU A 142 3.14 -0.41 -7.67
C LEU A 142 3.02 0.80 -6.73
N LEU A 143 4.11 1.19 -6.08
CA LEU A 143 4.14 2.39 -5.24
C LEU A 143 3.88 3.65 -6.05
N SER A 144 4.46 3.78 -7.24
CA SER A 144 4.27 4.96 -8.10
C SER A 144 2.81 5.11 -8.55
N ILE A 145 2.14 4.00 -8.90
CA ILE A 145 0.72 3.97 -9.23
C ILE A 145 -0.14 4.30 -8.00
N GLY A 146 0.16 3.68 -6.85
CA GLY A 146 -0.60 3.87 -5.62
C GLY A 146 -0.42 5.24 -4.97
N ALA A 147 0.79 5.81 -5.02
CA ALA A 147 1.12 7.08 -4.37
C ALA A 147 0.30 8.25 -4.92
N GLY A 148 0.05 8.27 -6.22
CA GLY A 148 -0.73 9.34 -6.86
C GLY A 148 -2.20 9.38 -6.41
N THR A 149 -2.79 8.23 -6.05
CA THR A 149 -4.20 8.12 -5.65
C THR A 149 -4.42 8.25 -4.14
N GLY A 150 -3.38 8.05 -3.33
CA GLY A 150 -3.49 7.97 -1.87
C GLY A 150 -4.11 9.21 -1.23
N LEU A 151 -3.69 10.41 -1.65
CA LEU A 151 -4.21 11.67 -1.12
C LEU A 151 -5.70 11.85 -1.45
N LEU A 152 -6.14 11.46 -2.63
CA LEU A 152 -7.54 11.53 -3.03
C LEU A 152 -8.41 10.61 -2.16
N TYR A 153 -7.97 9.36 -1.90
CA TYR A 153 -8.69 8.41 -1.05
C TYR A 153 -8.79 8.88 0.41
N LEU A 154 -7.81 9.64 0.88
CA LEU A 154 -7.88 10.28 2.19
C LEU A 154 -8.89 11.44 2.16
N LEU A 155 -8.76 12.35 1.19
CA LEU A 155 -9.57 13.57 1.13
C LEU A 155 -11.05 13.32 0.84
N ARG A 156 -11.43 12.23 0.17
CA ARG A 156 -12.85 11.87 -0.04
C ARG A 156 -13.65 11.76 1.28
N TRP A 157 -13.02 11.45 2.38
CA TRP A 157 -13.65 11.39 3.69
C TRP A 157 -13.88 12.78 4.31
N TYR A 158 -13.08 13.76 3.91
CA TYR A 158 -13.08 15.09 4.52
C TYR A 158 -13.56 16.19 3.59
N TRP A 159 -13.83 15.87 2.31
CA TRP A 159 -14.25 16.86 1.31
C TRP A 159 -15.31 16.30 0.36
N TRP A 160 -16.54 16.84 0.49
CA TRP A 160 -17.72 16.40 -0.24
C TRP A 160 -17.60 16.48 -1.78
N ARG A 161 -16.72 17.33 -2.29
CA ARG A 161 -16.61 17.59 -3.72
C ARG A 161 -15.85 16.51 -4.48
N VAL A 162 -15.04 15.72 -3.79
CA VAL A 162 -14.37 14.56 -4.40
C VAL A 162 -15.42 13.58 -4.93
N ASN A 163 -15.36 13.26 -6.21
CA ASN A 163 -16.37 12.51 -6.94
C ASN A 163 -15.75 11.32 -7.68
N ALA A 164 -16.59 10.45 -8.25
CA ALA A 164 -16.13 9.27 -9.00
C ALA A 164 -15.26 9.64 -10.21
N THR A 165 -15.55 10.76 -10.88
CA THR A 165 -14.73 11.24 -12.01
C THR A 165 -13.31 11.55 -11.58
N ALA A 166 -13.15 12.16 -10.40
CA ALA A 166 -11.82 12.43 -9.82
C ALA A 166 -11.07 11.13 -9.49
N GLU A 167 -11.77 10.11 -8.97
CA GLU A 167 -11.16 8.81 -8.68
C GLU A 167 -10.68 8.12 -9.98
N VAL A 168 -11.51 8.08 -11.01
CA VAL A 168 -11.13 7.50 -12.31
C VAL A 168 -9.98 8.28 -12.94
N ALA A 169 -10.04 9.62 -12.90
CA ALA A 169 -8.99 10.47 -13.43
C ALA A 169 -7.65 10.28 -12.68
N ALA A 170 -7.70 10.13 -11.35
CA ALA A 170 -6.52 9.81 -10.55
C ALA A 170 -5.91 8.45 -10.92
N MET A 171 -6.73 7.42 -11.09
CA MET A 171 -6.27 6.08 -11.48
C MET A 171 -5.62 6.09 -12.87
N ILE A 172 -6.27 6.69 -13.86
CA ILE A 172 -5.73 6.80 -15.22
C ILE A 172 -4.46 7.64 -15.21
N GLY A 173 -4.48 8.78 -14.53
CA GLY A 173 -3.34 9.70 -14.47
C GLY A 173 -2.12 9.10 -13.77
N SER A 174 -2.32 8.44 -12.63
CA SER A 174 -1.21 7.79 -11.91
C SER A 174 -0.61 6.62 -12.69
N PHE A 175 -1.45 5.83 -13.34
CA PHE A 175 -1.00 4.74 -14.21
C PHE A 175 -0.24 5.29 -15.42
N GLY A 176 -0.78 6.32 -16.07
CA GLY A 176 -0.14 6.95 -17.22
C GLY A 176 1.22 7.55 -16.89
N VAL A 177 1.33 8.31 -15.81
CA VAL A 177 2.63 8.90 -15.40
C VAL A 177 3.63 7.82 -15.00
N ALA A 178 3.19 6.75 -14.33
CA ALA A 178 4.07 5.64 -13.97
C ALA A 178 4.66 4.95 -15.20
N ILE A 179 3.83 4.73 -16.24
CA ILE A 179 4.31 4.17 -17.53
C ILE A 179 5.31 5.12 -18.20
N VAL A 180 4.98 6.41 -18.29
CA VAL A 180 5.87 7.40 -18.92
C VAL A 180 7.24 7.42 -18.22
N LEU A 181 7.25 7.47 -16.89
CA LEU A 181 8.49 7.48 -16.12
C LEU A 181 9.29 6.19 -16.29
N GLU A 182 8.60 5.04 -16.37
CA GLU A 182 9.27 3.75 -16.62
C GLU A 182 9.88 3.67 -18.03
N VAL A 183 9.16 4.16 -19.04
CA VAL A 183 9.67 4.25 -20.43
C VAL A 183 10.89 5.18 -20.50
N MET A 184 10.83 6.35 -19.85
CA MET A 184 11.97 7.27 -19.76
C MET A 184 13.18 6.63 -19.09
N ARG A 185 12.97 5.90 -17.99
CA ARG A 185 14.02 5.18 -17.27
C ARG A 185 14.68 4.12 -18.16
N ARG A 186 13.88 3.35 -18.91
CA ARG A 186 14.39 2.35 -19.88
C ARG A 186 15.11 3.00 -21.05
N GLY A 187 14.73 4.23 -21.42
CA GLY A 187 15.40 5.04 -22.43
C GLY A 187 16.71 5.66 -21.96
N GLY A 188 17.19 5.34 -20.74
CA GLY A 188 18.45 5.82 -20.19
C GLY A 188 18.33 7.05 -19.28
N ALA A 189 17.14 7.52 -18.96
CA ALA A 189 16.97 8.61 -18.00
C ALA A 189 17.23 8.13 -16.57
N GLU A 190 18.23 8.68 -15.90
CA GLU A 190 18.50 8.40 -14.49
C GLU A 190 17.59 9.26 -13.59
N ILE A 191 16.41 8.73 -13.26
CA ILE A 191 15.46 9.41 -12.38
C ILE A 191 15.53 8.75 -10.99
N PRO A 192 15.99 9.46 -9.95
CA PRO A 192 16.01 8.92 -8.58
C PRO A 192 14.61 8.54 -8.11
N GLY A 193 14.49 7.43 -7.36
CA GLY A 193 13.18 6.88 -6.97
C GLY A 193 12.28 7.86 -6.20
N HIS A 194 12.86 8.75 -5.38
CA HIS A 194 12.10 9.80 -4.69
C HIS A 194 11.54 10.85 -5.66
N HIS A 195 12.22 11.18 -6.75
CA HIS A 195 11.69 12.07 -7.80
C HIS A 195 10.53 11.39 -8.54
N VAL A 196 10.63 10.07 -8.83
CA VAL A 196 9.53 9.31 -9.42
C VAL A 196 8.27 9.44 -8.57
N LEU A 197 8.39 9.26 -7.26
CA LEU A 197 7.25 9.40 -6.33
C LEU A 197 6.70 10.82 -6.30
N LEU A 198 7.55 11.84 -6.19
CA LEU A 198 7.12 13.24 -6.15
C LEU A 198 6.42 13.67 -7.45
N ILE A 199 6.95 13.29 -8.61
CA ILE A 199 6.34 13.56 -9.91
C ILE A 199 5.00 12.85 -10.02
N SER A 200 4.92 11.56 -9.63
CA SER A 200 3.68 10.78 -9.67
C SER A 200 2.61 11.40 -8.78
N VAL A 201 2.94 11.75 -7.54
CA VAL A 201 2.00 12.38 -6.61
C VAL A 201 1.57 13.76 -7.11
N GLY A 202 2.52 14.61 -7.52
CA GLY A 202 2.23 15.98 -7.99
C GLY A 202 1.35 15.99 -9.22
N PHE A 203 1.74 15.22 -10.25
CA PHE A 203 0.99 15.15 -11.50
C PHE A 203 -0.42 14.57 -11.31
N THR A 204 -0.53 13.46 -10.58
CA THR A 204 -1.84 12.85 -10.30
C THR A 204 -2.71 13.78 -9.47
N THR A 205 -2.12 14.52 -8.51
CA THR A 205 -2.86 15.50 -7.70
C THR A 205 -3.46 16.60 -8.56
N VAL A 206 -2.70 17.15 -9.51
CA VAL A 206 -3.23 18.14 -10.47
C VAL A 206 -4.37 17.56 -11.28
N ILE A 207 -4.22 16.35 -11.83
CA ILE A 207 -5.24 15.71 -12.66
C ILE A 207 -6.55 15.52 -11.87
N TRP A 208 -6.50 14.89 -10.70
CA TRP A 208 -7.73 14.65 -9.97
C TRP A 208 -8.36 15.92 -9.38
N LEU A 209 -7.58 16.94 -9.05
CA LEU A 209 -8.12 18.25 -8.69
C LEU A 209 -8.87 18.88 -9.86
N LEU A 210 -8.28 18.89 -11.05
CA LEU A 210 -8.96 19.36 -12.26
C LEU A 210 -10.25 18.59 -12.51
N ALA A 211 -10.20 17.25 -12.44
CA ALA A 211 -11.39 16.42 -12.60
C ALA A 211 -12.45 16.66 -11.52
N THR A 212 -12.04 16.95 -10.27
CA THR A 212 -12.95 17.32 -9.19
C THR A 212 -13.70 18.63 -9.47
N TYR A 213 -13.03 19.62 -10.07
CA TYR A 213 -13.64 20.92 -10.34
C TYR A 213 -14.38 20.99 -11.67
N LEU A 214 -13.87 20.33 -12.71
CA LEU A 214 -14.42 20.34 -14.06
C LEU A 214 -15.46 19.23 -14.29
N GLY A 215 -15.35 18.13 -13.55
CA GLY A 215 -16.25 16.99 -13.66
C GLY A 215 -17.65 17.23 -13.03
N PRO A 216 -18.60 16.33 -13.34
CA PRO A 216 -19.96 16.41 -12.79
C PRO A 216 -19.92 16.27 -11.25
N ARG A 217 -20.73 17.07 -10.59
CA ARG A 217 -20.89 16.98 -9.12
C ARG A 217 -21.69 15.74 -8.79
N THR A 218 -21.37 15.10 -7.66
CA THR A 218 -22.23 14.07 -7.08
C THR A 218 -23.60 14.66 -6.75
N ASP A 219 -24.65 13.91 -7.01
CA ASP A 219 -26.02 14.29 -6.72
C ASP A 219 -26.17 14.70 -5.24
N GLU A 220 -26.87 15.81 -5.01
CA GLU A 220 -27.01 16.40 -3.67
C GLU A 220 -27.78 15.49 -2.72
N GLU A 221 -28.77 14.74 -3.22
CA GLU A 221 -29.53 13.79 -2.40
C GLU A 221 -28.66 12.60 -1.97
N VAL A 222 -27.75 12.13 -2.84
CA VAL A 222 -26.77 11.11 -2.49
C VAL A 222 -25.81 11.61 -1.41
N LEU A 223 -25.33 12.86 -1.53
CA LEU A 223 -24.45 13.47 -0.52
C LEU A 223 -25.16 13.66 0.82
N LYS A 224 -26.42 14.10 0.81
CA LYS A 224 -27.23 14.24 2.02
C LYS A 224 -27.46 12.90 2.71
N ARG A 225 -27.84 11.87 1.95
CA ARG A 225 -28.00 10.49 2.48
C ARG A 225 -26.71 9.96 3.08
N PHE A 226 -25.58 10.14 2.39
CA PHE A 226 -24.28 9.73 2.90
C PHE A 226 -23.94 10.47 4.20
N TYR A 227 -24.18 11.79 4.26
CA TYR A 227 -23.90 12.58 5.44
C TYR A 227 -24.75 12.14 6.65
N LEU A 228 -26.02 11.81 6.44
CA LEU A 228 -26.91 11.30 7.50
C LEU A 228 -26.43 9.98 8.09
N LEU A 229 -25.90 9.09 7.23
CA LEU A 229 -25.41 7.77 7.63
C LEU A 229 -24.06 7.82 8.32
N VAL A 230 -23.11 8.61 7.79
CA VAL A 230 -21.70 8.55 8.18
C VAL A 230 -21.29 9.72 9.06
N ARG A 231 -21.91 10.89 8.91
CA ARG A 231 -21.55 12.14 9.59
C ARG A 231 -20.04 12.42 9.57
N PRO A 232 -19.41 12.48 8.39
CA PRO A 232 -17.97 12.65 8.31
C PRO A 232 -17.52 13.96 8.97
N ALA A 233 -16.43 13.91 9.70
CA ALA A 233 -15.84 15.08 10.34
C ALA A 233 -15.13 15.98 9.31
N GLY A 234 -15.01 17.27 9.65
CA GLY A 234 -14.17 18.20 8.91
C GLY A 234 -14.92 19.34 8.21
N PRO A 235 -14.18 20.39 7.88
CA PRO A 235 -14.77 21.62 7.31
C PRO A 235 -15.29 21.43 5.88
N GLY A 236 -14.74 20.45 5.14
CA GLY A 236 -15.15 20.20 3.76
C GLY A 236 -16.58 19.64 3.61
N TRP A 237 -17.26 19.29 4.68
CA TRP A 237 -18.66 18.83 4.69
C TRP A 237 -19.65 19.88 5.21
N THR A 238 -19.19 21.08 5.59
CA THR A 238 -20.03 22.13 6.20
C THR A 238 -21.23 22.49 5.35
N ARG A 239 -21.09 22.58 4.02
CA ARG A 239 -22.18 22.89 3.08
C ARG A 239 -23.29 21.83 3.15
N ILE A 240 -22.94 20.56 3.07
CA ILE A 240 -23.89 19.45 3.06
C ILE A 240 -24.56 19.32 4.43
N ARG A 241 -23.80 19.49 5.52
CA ARG A 241 -24.32 19.52 6.88
C ARG A 241 -25.39 20.60 7.05
N ALA A 242 -25.12 21.81 6.58
CA ALA A 242 -26.10 22.91 6.65
C ALA A 242 -27.37 22.60 5.85
N ALA A 243 -27.25 21.96 4.69
CA ALA A 243 -28.41 21.59 3.87
C ALA A 243 -29.28 20.48 4.50
N VAL A 244 -28.71 19.63 5.35
CA VAL A 244 -29.44 18.56 6.05
C VAL A 244 -29.98 19.01 7.40
N GLY A 245 -29.46 20.09 8.00
CA GLY A 245 -29.92 20.63 9.27
C GLY A 245 -29.58 19.77 10.50
N VAL A 246 -28.59 18.89 10.42
CA VAL A 246 -28.19 18.02 11.55
C VAL A 246 -26.96 18.57 12.30
N GLN A 247 -26.78 18.09 13.53
CA GLN A 247 -25.64 18.44 14.35
C GLN A 247 -24.31 18.00 13.70
N ALA A 248 -23.21 18.64 14.12
CA ALA A 248 -21.87 18.28 13.67
C ALA A 248 -21.54 16.81 13.98
N SER A 249 -20.55 16.29 13.26
CA SER A 249 -19.98 14.96 13.56
C SER A 249 -19.61 14.87 15.05
N PRO A 250 -19.86 13.74 15.71
CA PRO A 250 -19.35 13.50 17.05
C PRO A 250 -17.81 13.41 17.06
N ASP A 251 -17.20 13.12 15.90
CA ASP A 251 -15.75 12.99 15.76
C ASP A 251 -15.10 14.35 15.50
N SER A 252 -13.97 14.60 16.14
CA SER A 252 -13.15 15.78 15.90
C SER A 252 -12.12 15.51 14.81
N PHE A 253 -12.14 16.33 13.74
CA PHE A 253 -11.13 16.26 12.67
C PHE A 253 -9.70 16.44 13.22
N ALA A 254 -9.51 17.36 14.18
CA ALA A 254 -8.21 17.58 14.80
C ALA A 254 -7.73 16.35 15.58
N GLN A 255 -8.62 15.69 16.32
CA GLN A 255 -8.28 14.45 17.03
C GLN A 255 -7.95 13.32 16.07
N ALA A 256 -8.70 13.16 14.97
CA ALA A 256 -8.41 12.18 13.94
C ALA A 256 -7.04 12.41 13.31
N LEU A 257 -6.71 13.66 12.96
CA LEU A 257 -5.41 14.03 12.39
C LEU A 257 -4.26 13.80 13.38
N LEU A 258 -4.42 14.24 14.62
CA LEU A 258 -3.43 14.00 15.67
C LEU A 258 -3.24 12.50 15.95
N GLY A 259 -4.32 11.73 15.96
CA GLY A 259 -4.27 10.27 16.09
C GLY A 259 -3.51 9.61 14.95
N TRP A 260 -3.76 10.03 13.73
CA TRP A 260 -3.06 9.54 12.54
C TRP A 260 -1.56 9.85 12.59
N VAL A 261 -1.18 11.11 12.85
CA VAL A 261 0.22 11.53 12.96
C VAL A 261 0.91 10.80 14.11
N SER A 262 0.26 10.74 15.30
CA SER A 262 0.83 10.02 16.45
C SER A 262 1.02 8.53 16.15
N GLY A 263 0.09 7.90 15.45
CA GLY A 263 0.19 6.50 15.06
C GLY A 263 1.35 6.24 14.10
N ILE A 264 1.52 7.10 13.09
CA ILE A 264 2.65 7.03 12.15
C ILE A 264 3.98 7.20 12.90
N LEU A 265 4.10 8.26 13.69
CA LEU A 265 5.32 8.52 14.45
C LEU A 265 5.66 7.38 15.42
N PHE A 266 4.66 6.79 16.06
CA PHE A 266 4.84 5.65 16.96
C PHE A 266 5.46 4.44 16.26
N VAL A 267 4.92 4.07 15.09
CA VAL A 267 5.40 2.92 14.31
C VAL A 267 6.81 3.18 13.76
N TYR A 268 7.01 4.33 13.14
CA TYR A 268 8.33 4.65 12.55
C TYR A 268 9.40 4.90 13.61
N ALA A 269 9.04 5.46 14.76
CA ALA A 269 9.98 5.64 15.86
C ALA A 269 10.44 4.31 16.44
N ALA A 270 9.56 3.32 16.55
CA ALA A 270 9.95 1.96 16.92
C ALA A 270 10.95 1.38 15.91
N LEU A 271 10.64 1.47 14.61
CA LEU A 271 11.47 0.91 13.55
C LEU A 271 12.84 1.57 13.48
N PHE A 272 12.87 2.90 13.39
CA PHE A 272 14.15 3.64 13.27
C PHE A 272 14.95 3.67 14.57
N GLY A 273 14.28 3.67 15.72
CA GLY A 273 14.97 3.63 17.01
C GLY A 273 15.73 2.34 17.23
N VAL A 274 15.08 1.21 16.99
CA VAL A 274 15.74 -0.10 17.07
C VAL A 274 16.81 -0.25 15.98
N GLY A 275 16.51 0.19 14.75
CA GLY A 275 17.50 0.18 13.65
C GLY A 275 18.76 0.99 14.00
N ALA A 276 18.61 2.21 14.51
CA ALA A 276 19.72 3.04 14.96
C ALA A 276 20.54 2.39 16.08
N TYR A 277 19.86 1.74 17.03
CA TYR A 277 20.51 1.01 18.11
C TYR A 277 21.35 -0.16 17.58
N LEU A 278 20.79 -0.98 16.69
CA LEU A 278 21.48 -2.13 16.09
C LEU A 278 22.68 -1.70 15.24
N LEU A 279 22.62 -0.52 14.63
CA LEU A 279 23.73 0.07 13.86
C LEU A 279 24.73 0.85 14.74
N GLY A 280 24.61 0.79 16.07
CA GLY A 280 25.54 1.41 17.01
C GLY A 280 25.37 2.92 17.21
N ASN A 281 24.33 3.54 16.62
CA ASN A 281 24.06 4.97 16.81
C ASN A 281 23.11 5.21 17.99
N VAL A 282 23.69 5.18 19.21
CA VAL A 282 22.94 5.29 20.47
C VAL A 282 22.21 6.64 20.60
N THR A 283 22.82 7.73 20.13
CA THR A 283 22.21 9.07 20.20
C THR A 283 20.93 9.13 19.37
N LEU A 284 20.99 8.66 18.12
CA LEU A 284 19.83 8.61 17.23
C LEU A 284 18.76 7.64 17.76
N ALA A 285 19.18 6.51 18.33
CA ALA A 285 18.26 5.57 18.99
C ALA A 285 17.51 6.20 20.17
N ALA A 286 18.20 6.97 21.01
CA ALA A 286 17.57 7.68 22.12
C ALA A 286 16.58 8.76 21.65
N MET A 287 16.91 9.51 20.59
CA MET A 287 15.99 10.48 19.99
C MET A 287 14.70 9.81 19.49
N TRP A 288 14.81 8.70 18.74
CA TRP A 288 13.65 7.95 18.28
C TRP A 288 12.88 7.30 19.44
N GLY A 289 13.58 6.88 20.50
CA GLY A 289 12.97 6.40 21.75
C GLY A 289 12.08 7.45 22.42
N ALA A 290 12.54 8.70 22.48
CA ALA A 290 11.73 9.81 22.98
C ALA A 290 10.49 10.07 22.10
N VAL A 291 10.65 10.07 20.77
CA VAL A 291 9.52 10.20 19.83
C VAL A 291 8.53 9.06 20.02
N PHE A 292 8.99 7.83 20.21
CA PHE A 292 8.14 6.65 20.45
C PHE A 292 7.28 6.84 21.70
N VAL A 293 7.87 7.27 22.82
CA VAL A 293 7.15 7.47 24.08
C VAL A 293 6.11 8.59 23.94
N VAL A 294 6.50 9.74 23.38
CA VAL A 294 5.62 10.90 23.22
C VAL A 294 4.45 10.58 22.28
N SER A 295 4.74 9.97 21.13
CA SER A 295 3.71 9.60 20.15
C SER A 295 2.79 8.49 20.67
N GLY A 296 3.33 7.52 21.42
CA GLY A 296 2.55 6.48 22.09
C GLY A 296 1.60 7.04 23.14
N ALA A 297 2.08 7.97 23.97
CA ALA A 297 1.23 8.67 24.93
C ALA A 297 0.13 9.51 24.25
N GLY A 298 0.45 10.20 23.16
CA GLY A 298 -0.50 10.94 22.34
C GLY A 298 -1.58 10.03 21.75
N ALA A 299 -1.18 8.95 21.10
CA ALA A 299 -2.10 7.95 20.55
C ALA A 299 -3.00 7.34 21.64
N TRP A 300 -2.43 6.97 22.79
CA TRP A 300 -3.18 6.42 23.91
C TRP A 300 -4.23 7.39 24.46
N ARG A 301 -3.88 8.70 24.61
CA ARG A 301 -4.79 9.74 25.08
C ARG A 301 -6.00 9.90 24.12
N ILE A 302 -5.73 9.92 22.82
CA ILE A 302 -6.77 10.02 21.79
C ILE A 302 -7.70 8.81 21.83
N LEU A 303 -7.13 7.60 21.98
CA LEU A 303 -7.90 6.36 22.06
C LEU A 303 -8.81 6.30 23.30
N ARG A 304 -8.38 6.88 24.43
CA ARG A 304 -9.25 7.01 25.61
C ARG A 304 -10.46 7.92 25.35
N GLY A 305 -10.25 9.06 24.66
CA GLY A 305 -11.34 9.96 24.30
C GLY A 305 -12.41 9.32 23.42
N PHE A 306 -12.05 8.42 22.51
CA PHE A 306 -13.03 7.64 21.73
C PHE A 306 -13.81 6.60 22.55
N ARG A 307 -13.30 6.18 23.71
CA ARG A 307 -14.00 5.24 24.60
C ARG A 307 -15.06 5.92 25.46
N GLU A 308 -14.84 7.18 25.78
CA GLU A 308 -15.75 7.97 26.62
C GLU A 308 -16.92 8.56 25.81
N ALA A 309 -16.76 8.62 24.47
CA ALA A 309 -17.77 9.12 23.54
C ALA A 309 -18.65 8.01 22.88
N ALA A 310 -18.31 6.74 23.08
CA ALA A 310 -19.04 5.57 22.58
C ALA A 310 -19.84 4.90 23.68
#